data_b823b2c34f5a26d6457c44caca2601c1
#
_entry.id   b823b2c34f5a26d6457c44caca2601c1
#
_cell.length_a   1.000
_cell.length_b   1.000
_cell.length_c   1.000
_cell.angle_alpha   90.00
_cell.angle_beta   90.00
_cell.angle_gamma   90.00
#
_symmetry.space_group_name_H-M   'P 1'
#
loop_
_entity.id
_entity.type
_entity.pdbx_description
1 polymer ?
#
loop_
_entity_poly.entity_id
_entity_poly.type
_entity_poly.pdbx_seq_one_letter_code
_entity_poly.pdbx_strand_id
1 'polypeptide(L)'
;REEQRKRLNQRRFSLIGTNVYANPAEEPVDPRLPDYGALQGQRAAQVESGVDRDLTADDPVGLVEAARMGATVGDYRKALLPGEPEHETVEALPHRRLAADYEALRRAAFAFEEEKGSPPKVFLVNLGPLRKHKIRADFTRGFFGPGGFEVVYPGGFSDQEDAAKAF
;
A
#
# COMPACT_ATOMS: atom_id res chain seq x y z
N ARG A 1 11.69 6.19 6.72
CA ARG A 1 10.32 5.78 6.28
C ARG A 1 9.43 5.42 7.45
N GLU A 2 9.91 4.66 8.43
CA GLU A 2 9.10 4.26 9.59
C GLU A 2 8.67 5.45 10.45
N GLU A 3 9.58 6.38 10.70
CA GLU A 3 9.26 7.64 11.41
C GLU A 3 8.23 8.48 10.65
N GLN A 4 8.31 8.55 9.32
CA GLN A 4 7.29 9.25 8.51
C GLN A 4 5.92 8.59 8.62
N ARG A 5 5.86 7.25 8.58
CA ARG A 5 4.62 6.50 8.78
C ARG A 5 4.02 6.75 10.17
N LYS A 6 4.84 6.71 11.20
CA LYS A 6 4.43 7.03 12.57
C LYS A 6 3.86 8.43 12.68
N ARG A 7 4.51 9.42 12.07
CA ARG A 7 4.02 10.81 12.02
C ARG A 7 2.71 10.94 11.23
N LEU A 8 2.56 10.19 10.13
CA LEU A 8 1.32 10.14 9.37
C LEU A 8 0.17 9.57 10.22
N ASN A 9 0.39 8.43 10.89
CA ASN A 9 -0.60 7.77 11.73
C ASN A 9 -0.98 8.62 12.96
N GLN A 10 -0.05 9.40 13.47
CA GLN A 10 -0.30 10.38 14.52
C GLN A 10 -0.90 11.71 14.02
N ARG A 11 -1.17 11.83 12.72
CA ARG A 11 -1.64 13.06 12.05
C ARG A 11 -0.69 14.26 12.21
N ARG A 12 0.58 14.01 12.46
CA ARG A 12 1.65 15.03 12.49
C ARG A 12 2.27 15.27 11.11
N PHE A 13 1.85 14.50 10.12
CA PHE A 13 2.19 14.64 8.72
C PHE A 13 0.91 14.49 7.90
N SER A 14 0.65 15.46 7.01
CA SER A 14 -0.55 15.47 6.18
C SER A 14 -0.25 14.86 4.81
N LEU A 15 -1.02 13.87 4.43
CA LEU A 15 -1.01 13.27 3.10
C LEU A 15 -2.41 13.42 2.51
N ILE A 16 -2.53 14.30 1.50
CA ILE A 16 -3.79 14.59 0.82
C ILE A 16 -4.35 13.31 0.19
N GLY A 17 -5.65 13.11 0.31
CA GLY A 17 -6.32 11.89 -0.13
C GLY A 17 -6.14 10.69 0.81
N THR A 18 -5.30 10.79 1.84
CA THR A 18 -5.05 9.69 2.79
C THR A 18 -5.58 10.01 4.18
N ASN A 19 -4.95 10.93 4.93
CA ASN A 19 -5.38 11.31 6.27
C ASN A 19 -5.99 12.72 6.33
N VAL A 20 -5.91 13.48 5.23
CA VAL A 20 -6.57 14.77 5.03
C VAL A 20 -7.23 14.81 3.66
N TYR A 21 -8.41 15.39 3.59
CA TYR A 21 -9.22 15.50 2.36
C TYR A 21 -9.40 14.16 1.64
N ALA A 22 -9.59 13.08 2.40
CA ALA A 22 -9.97 11.79 1.83
C ALA A 22 -11.35 11.91 1.15
N ASN A 23 -11.46 11.34 -0.05
CA ASN A 23 -12.73 11.27 -0.75
C ASN A 23 -13.58 10.11 -0.17
N PRO A 24 -14.71 10.37 0.49
CA PRO A 24 -15.55 9.31 1.04
C PRO A 24 -16.27 8.49 -0.04
N ALA A 25 -16.38 9.02 -1.26
CA ALA A 25 -17.00 8.35 -2.41
C ALA A 25 -15.97 7.69 -3.33
N GLU A 26 -14.73 7.50 -2.87
CA GLU A 26 -13.70 6.83 -3.64
C GLU A 26 -13.99 5.32 -3.69
N GLU A 27 -14.25 4.82 -4.88
CA GLU A 27 -14.39 3.39 -5.08
C GLU A 27 -13.02 2.69 -4.97
N PRO A 28 -12.95 1.50 -4.36
CA PRO A 28 -11.72 0.72 -4.32
C PRO A 28 -11.25 0.41 -5.74
N VAL A 29 -10.08 0.90 -6.10
CA VAL A 29 -9.44 0.49 -7.35
C VAL A 29 -8.81 -0.88 -7.11
N ASP A 30 -9.25 -1.88 -7.87
CA ASP A 30 -8.55 -3.16 -7.97
C ASP A 30 -7.26 -2.95 -8.79
N PRO A 31 -6.09 -2.82 -8.15
CA PRO A 31 -4.85 -2.72 -8.88
C PRO A 31 -4.61 -4.10 -9.49
N ARG A 32 -4.82 -4.25 -10.79
CA ARG A 32 -4.41 -5.44 -11.55
C ARG A 32 -2.89 -5.55 -11.49
N LEU A 33 -2.39 -5.99 -10.35
CA LEU A 33 -0.98 -6.24 -10.17
C LEU A 33 -0.63 -7.49 -10.99
N PRO A 34 0.44 -7.43 -11.79
CA PRO A 34 0.95 -8.62 -12.45
C PRO A 34 1.28 -9.70 -11.41
N ASP A 35 1.03 -10.95 -11.72
CA ASP A 35 1.55 -12.05 -10.93
C ASP A 35 3.08 -12.10 -11.09
N TYR A 36 3.77 -11.41 -10.20
CA TYR A 36 5.23 -11.35 -10.21
C TYR A 36 5.86 -12.73 -9.98
N GLY A 37 5.20 -13.64 -9.26
CA GLY A 37 5.67 -15.01 -9.06
C GLY A 37 5.66 -15.79 -10.37
N ALA A 38 4.55 -15.71 -11.12
CA ALA A 38 4.45 -16.33 -12.44
C ALA A 38 5.47 -15.72 -13.43
N LEU A 39 5.65 -14.39 -13.42
CA LEU A 39 6.64 -13.74 -14.28
C LEU A 39 8.07 -14.14 -13.93
N GLN A 40 8.41 -14.26 -12.66
CA GLN A 40 9.72 -14.74 -12.21
C GLN A 40 9.95 -16.19 -12.60
N GLY A 41 8.92 -17.06 -12.42
CA GLY A 41 8.99 -18.47 -12.82
C GLY A 41 9.20 -18.62 -14.33
N GLN A 42 8.47 -17.88 -15.15
CA GLN A 42 8.66 -17.86 -16.61
C GLN A 42 10.07 -17.39 -16.99
N ARG A 43 10.58 -16.36 -16.33
CA ARG A 43 11.93 -15.86 -16.58
C ARG A 43 13.00 -16.85 -16.16
N ALA A 44 12.87 -17.49 -15.02
CA ALA A 44 13.78 -18.53 -14.54
C ALA A 44 13.86 -19.70 -15.54
N ALA A 45 12.71 -20.19 -16.00
CA ALA A 45 12.66 -21.26 -17.01
C ALA A 45 13.34 -20.86 -18.34
N GLN A 46 13.19 -19.58 -18.77
CA GLN A 46 13.90 -19.07 -19.94
C GLN A 46 15.43 -19.04 -19.75
N VAL A 47 15.87 -18.74 -18.53
CA VAL A 47 17.31 -18.66 -18.19
C VAL A 47 17.91 -20.06 -18.03
N GLU A 48 17.17 -21.01 -17.44
CA GLU A 48 17.60 -22.41 -17.28
C GLU A 48 17.76 -23.13 -18.62
N SER A 49 17.02 -22.72 -19.64
CA SER A 49 17.18 -23.23 -21.01
C SER A 49 18.41 -22.68 -21.76
N GLY A 50 19.22 -21.88 -21.06
CA GLY A 50 20.40 -21.21 -21.60
C GLY A 50 21.52 -22.15 -22.03
N VAL A 51 22.38 -21.62 -22.87
CA VAL A 51 23.45 -22.33 -23.60
C VAL A 51 24.54 -22.81 -22.63
N ASP A 52 24.73 -24.13 -22.58
CA ASP A 52 25.91 -24.73 -21.94
C ASP A 52 27.12 -24.55 -22.87
N ARG A 53 27.95 -23.54 -22.58
CA ARG A 53 29.18 -23.27 -23.30
C ARG A 53 30.28 -22.83 -22.36
N ASP A 54 31.47 -23.37 -22.62
CA ASP A 54 32.72 -22.86 -22.02
C ASP A 54 33.05 -21.49 -22.63
N LEU A 55 32.66 -20.45 -21.91
CA LEU A 55 32.97 -19.05 -22.26
C LEU A 55 34.34 -18.71 -21.70
N THR A 56 35.25 -18.19 -22.52
CA THR A 56 36.56 -17.72 -22.10
C THR A 56 36.75 -16.27 -22.42
N ALA A 57 37.47 -15.54 -21.56
CA ALA A 57 37.75 -14.09 -21.77
C ALA A 57 38.58 -13.80 -23.02
N ASP A 58 39.34 -14.80 -23.48
CA ASP A 58 40.29 -14.65 -24.58
C ASP A 58 39.66 -14.88 -25.95
N ASP A 59 38.36 -15.21 -26.03
CA ASP A 59 37.64 -15.42 -27.26
C ASP A 59 36.47 -14.42 -27.47
N PRO A 60 36.74 -13.20 -27.95
CA PRO A 60 35.70 -12.20 -28.16
C PRO A 60 34.61 -12.61 -29.16
N VAL A 61 34.96 -13.44 -30.15
CA VAL A 61 34.01 -13.92 -31.16
C VAL A 61 33.06 -14.92 -30.53
N GLY A 62 33.58 -15.87 -29.75
CA GLY A 62 32.80 -16.84 -29.03
C GLY A 62 31.86 -16.19 -28.01
N LEU A 63 32.30 -15.11 -27.37
CA LEU A 63 31.44 -14.32 -26.46
C LEU A 63 30.24 -13.68 -27.19
N VAL A 64 30.47 -13.11 -28.37
CA VAL A 64 29.39 -12.51 -29.20
C VAL A 64 28.41 -13.60 -29.69
N GLU A 65 28.93 -14.74 -30.13
CA GLU A 65 28.10 -15.86 -30.56
C GLU A 65 27.29 -16.44 -29.41
N ALA A 66 27.86 -16.57 -28.21
CA ALA A 66 27.14 -16.99 -27.03
C ALA A 66 25.97 -16.04 -26.69
N ALA A 67 26.18 -14.71 -26.81
CA ALA A 67 25.10 -13.72 -26.63
C ALA A 67 23.96 -13.95 -27.64
N ARG A 68 24.29 -14.19 -28.92
CA ARG A 68 23.29 -14.46 -29.96
C ARG A 68 22.50 -15.75 -29.67
N MET A 69 23.12 -16.70 -29.02
CA MET A 69 22.51 -17.98 -28.63
C MET A 69 21.80 -17.94 -27.29
N GLY A 70 21.73 -16.79 -26.63
CA GLY A 70 20.96 -16.58 -25.40
C GLY A 70 21.75 -16.69 -24.10
N ALA A 71 23.10 -16.61 -24.14
CA ALA A 71 23.92 -16.54 -22.95
C ALA A 71 23.50 -15.32 -22.10
N THR A 72 23.38 -15.54 -20.78
CA THR A 72 22.99 -14.52 -19.84
C THR A 72 24.19 -13.79 -19.24
N VAL A 73 23.94 -12.66 -18.60
CA VAL A 73 24.98 -11.94 -17.81
C VAL A 73 25.58 -12.85 -16.73
N GLY A 74 24.77 -13.77 -16.17
CA GLY A 74 25.23 -14.75 -15.20
C GLY A 74 26.24 -15.73 -15.78
N ASP A 75 26.04 -16.19 -17.04
CA ASP A 75 26.97 -17.07 -17.73
C ASP A 75 28.31 -16.40 -17.98
N TYR A 76 28.28 -15.15 -18.48
CA TYR A 76 29.50 -14.35 -18.63
C TYR A 76 30.22 -14.14 -17.30
N ARG A 77 29.48 -13.85 -16.25
CA ARG A 77 30.08 -13.66 -14.94
C ARG A 77 30.83 -14.90 -14.45
N LYS A 78 30.19 -16.08 -14.57
CA LYS A 78 30.81 -17.35 -14.18
C LYS A 78 32.10 -17.62 -14.98
N ALA A 79 32.08 -17.30 -16.26
CA ALA A 79 33.19 -17.52 -17.16
C ALA A 79 34.35 -16.53 -16.98
N LEU A 80 34.02 -15.24 -16.79
CA LEU A 80 35.01 -14.15 -16.80
C LEU A 80 35.53 -13.75 -15.43
N LEU A 81 34.80 -14.08 -14.36
CA LEU A 81 35.15 -13.76 -12.98
C LEU A 81 35.23 -15.04 -12.15
N PRO A 82 36.39 -15.73 -12.17
CA PRO A 82 36.58 -16.94 -11.39
C PRO A 82 36.52 -16.63 -9.90
N GLY A 83 35.70 -17.37 -9.18
CA GLY A 83 35.49 -17.29 -7.74
C GLY A 83 34.05 -17.09 -7.36
N GLU A 84 33.68 -17.62 -6.20
CA GLU A 84 32.39 -17.33 -5.61
C GLU A 84 32.38 -15.86 -5.16
N PRO A 85 31.35 -15.08 -5.56
CA PRO A 85 31.23 -13.73 -5.10
C PRO A 85 31.03 -13.70 -3.57
N GLU A 86 31.76 -12.88 -2.86
CA GLU A 86 31.39 -12.55 -1.50
C GLU A 86 30.00 -11.89 -1.51
N HIS A 87 29.01 -12.65 -1.01
CA HIS A 87 27.66 -12.13 -0.87
C HIS A 87 27.53 -11.40 0.46
N GLU A 88 27.52 -10.08 0.43
CA GLU A 88 26.94 -9.34 1.55
C GLU A 88 25.43 -9.55 1.55
N THR A 89 24.93 -10.20 2.60
CA THR A 89 23.51 -10.33 2.84
C THR A 89 23.03 -9.06 3.53
N VAL A 90 22.22 -8.27 2.84
CA VAL A 90 21.54 -7.12 3.46
C VAL A 90 20.07 -7.49 3.69
N GLU A 91 19.54 -7.04 4.84
CA GLU A 91 18.13 -7.19 5.12
C GLU A 91 17.30 -6.45 4.06
N ALA A 92 16.36 -7.15 3.42
CA ALA A 92 15.51 -6.56 2.42
C ALA A 92 14.61 -5.47 3.04
N LEU A 93 14.62 -4.28 2.46
CA LEU A 93 13.72 -3.21 2.90
C LEU A 93 12.27 -3.64 2.61
N PRO A 94 11.38 -3.57 3.62
CA PRO A 94 9.99 -3.95 3.42
C PRO A 94 9.32 -3.03 2.40
N HIS A 95 8.67 -3.62 1.40
CA HIS A 95 7.84 -2.92 0.43
C HIS A 95 6.54 -2.45 1.10
N ARG A 96 6.60 -1.36 1.85
CA ARG A 96 5.41 -0.74 2.47
C ARG A 96 5.18 0.65 1.89
N ARG A 97 3.95 0.87 1.44
CA ARG A 97 3.49 2.22 1.08
C ARG A 97 3.28 3.05 2.35
N LEU A 98 3.49 4.36 2.25
CA LEU A 98 3.33 5.26 3.39
C LEU A 98 1.88 5.25 3.91
N ALA A 99 0.89 5.11 3.01
CA ALA A 99 -0.54 5.07 3.32
C ALA A 99 -1.07 3.67 3.70
N ALA A 100 -0.22 2.63 3.77
CA ALA A 100 -0.65 1.24 3.93
C ALA A 100 -1.58 1.01 5.14
N ASP A 101 -1.35 1.69 6.26
CA ASP A 101 -2.17 1.54 7.46
C ASP A 101 -3.58 2.13 7.25
N TYR A 102 -3.70 3.28 6.57
CA TYR A 102 -4.99 3.87 6.20
C TYR A 102 -5.74 3.04 5.16
N GLU A 103 -5.01 2.49 4.18
CA GLU A 103 -5.58 1.57 3.20
C GLU A 103 -6.11 0.28 3.84
N ALA A 104 -5.43 -0.22 4.87
CA ALA A 104 -5.90 -1.37 5.65
C ALA A 104 -7.19 -1.05 6.42
N LEU A 105 -7.28 0.14 7.05
CA LEU A 105 -8.51 0.60 7.72
C LEU A 105 -9.67 0.72 6.73
N ARG A 106 -9.46 1.34 5.57
CA ARG A 106 -10.50 1.47 4.54
C ARG A 106 -10.97 0.12 4.03
N ARG A 107 -10.06 -0.81 3.75
CA ARG A 107 -10.44 -2.17 3.35
C ARG A 107 -11.27 -2.88 4.41
N ALA A 108 -10.95 -2.71 5.68
CA ALA A 108 -11.75 -3.25 6.77
C ALA A 108 -13.15 -2.61 6.83
N ALA A 109 -13.24 -1.30 6.60
CA ALA A 109 -14.53 -0.60 6.52
C ALA A 109 -15.38 -1.07 5.34
N PHE A 110 -14.79 -1.26 4.15
CA PHE A 110 -15.48 -1.83 2.98
C PHE A 110 -15.95 -3.27 3.23
N ALA A 111 -15.09 -4.12 3.80
CA ALA A 111 -15.50 -5.49 4.14
C ALA A 111 -16.66 -5.53 5.14
N PHE A 112 -16.66 -4.61 6.12
CA PHE A 112 -17.78 -4.43 7.04
C PHE A 112 -19.05 -3.99 6.31
N GLU A 113 -18.94 -3.07 5.36
CA GLU A 113 -20.06 -2.59 4.56
C GLU A 113 -20.65 -3.72 3.68
N GLU A 114 -19.79 -4.53 3.05
CA GLU A 114 -20.24 -5.70 2.29
C GLU A 114 -20.98 -6.73 3.17
N GLU A 115 -20.52 -6.95 4.40
CA GLU A 115 -21.14 -7.89 5.32
C GLU A 115 -22.44 -7.35 5.93
N LYS A 116 -22.48 -6.06 6.31
CA LYS A 116 -23.59 -5.46 7.08
C LYS A 116 -24.56 -4.63 6.24
N GLY A 117 -24.22 -4.37 4.95
CA GLY A 117 -25.04 -3.55 4.05
C GLY A 117 -24.92 -2.04 4.29
N SER A 118 -24.04 -1.60 5.19
CA SER A 118 -23.77 -0.18 5.45
C SER A 118 -22.39 0.00 6.06
N PRO A 119 -21.70 1.15 5.79
CA PRO A 119 -20.39 1.43 6.37
C PRO A 119 -20.46 1.54 7.89
N PRO A 120 -19.32 1.35 8.59
CA PRO A 120 -19.26 1.58 10.03
C PRO A 120 -19.58 3.05 10.33
N LYS A 121 -20.44 3.31 11.33
CA LYS A 121 -20.99 4.64 11.59
C LYS A 121 -20.48 5.22 12.90
N VAL A 122 -20.23 6.53 12.89
CA VAL A 122 -19.97 7.34 14.09
C VAL A 122 -21.08 8.36 14.20
N PHE A 123 -21.93 8.20 15.20
CA PHE A 123 -23.02 9.14 15.47
C PHE A 123 -22.55 10.26 16.38
N LEU A 124 -22.76 11.51 15.93
CA LEU A 124 -22.33 12.69 16.69
C LEU A 124 -23.44 13.19 17.62
N VAL A 125 -23.28 12.99 18.90
CA VAL A 125 -24.14 13.57 19.93
C VAL A 125 -23.68 15.00 20.22
N ASN A 126 -24.18 15.94 19.43
CA ASN A 126 -23.83 17.34 19.56
C ASN A 126 -24.85 18.06 20.46
N LEU A 127 -24.46 18.44 21.66
CA LEU A 127 -25.34 19.14 22.59
C LEU A 127 -25.24 20.68 22.44
N GLY A 128 -26.39 21.30 22.40
CA GLY A 128 -26.55 22.76 22.38
C GLY A 128 -26.33 23.38 21.00
N PRO A 129 -26.18 24.72 20.94
CA PRO A 129 -26.16 25.47 19.69
C PRO A 129 -24.90 25.18 18.86
N LEU A 130 -25.02 25.29 17.54
CA LEU A 130 -23.99 25.01 16.51
C LEU A 130 -22.60 25.56 16.89
N ARG A 131 -22.54 26.79 17.40
CA ARG A 131 -21.28 27.44 17.78
C ARG A 131 -20.48 26.69 18.86
N LYS A 132 -21.16 25.86 19.68
CA LYS A 132 -20.50 25.11 20.75
C LYS A 132 -19.91 23.79 20.29
N HIS A 133 -20.44 23.18 19.22
CA HIS A 133 -20.02 21.84 18.81
C HIS A 133 -19.41 21.76 17.40
N LYS A 134 -19.65 22.76 16.53
CA LYS A 134 -19.23 22.70 15.11
C LYS A 134 -17.76 22.34 14.94
N ILE A 135 -16.85 22.99 15.65
CA ILE A 135 -15.40 22.76 15.50
C ILE A 135 -15.03 21.32 15.85
N ARG A 136 -15.65 20.76 16.91
CA ARG A 136 -15.40 19.36 17.32
C ARG A 136 -16.03 18.38 16.34
N ALA A 137 -17.21 18.68 15.83
CA ALA A 137 -17.89 17.86 14.82
C ALA A 137 -17.09 17.82 13.53
N ASP A 138 -16.60 18.97 13.04
CA ASP A 138 -15.74 19.03 11.85
C ASP A 138 -14.42 18.28 12.07
N PHE A 139 -13.82 18.39 13.25
CA PHE A 139 -12.65 17.59 13.63
C PHE A 139 -12.95 16.09 13.59
N THR A 140 -14.06 15.67 14.19
CA THR A 140 -14.46 14.24 14.24
C THR A 140 -14.71 13.70 12.83
N ARG A 141 -15.40 14.44 11.98
CA ARG A 141 -15.57 14.07 10.56
C ARG A 141 -14.22 13.90 9.85
N GLY A 142 -13.33 14.88 10.00
CA GLY A 142 -11.99 14.80 9.42
C GLY A 142 -11.09 13.72 10.04
N PHE A 143 -11.43 13.23 11.24
CA PHE A 143 -10.68 12.16 11.91
C PHE A 143 -11.13 10.77 11.46
N PHE A 144 -12.44 10.50 11.47
CA PHE A 144 -12.99 9.17 11.15
C PHE A 144 -13.16 8.92 9.66
N GLY A 145 -13.50 9.97 8.87
CA GLY A 145 -13.70 9.84 7.43
C GLY A 145 -12.55 9.18 6.67
N PRO A 146 -11.27 9.56 6.90
CA PRO A 146 -10.14 8.90 6.28
C PRO A 146 -10.02 7.39 6.54
N GLY A 147 -10.62 6.87 7.60
CA GLY A 147 -10.66 5.46 7.93
C GLY A 147 -11.81 4.69 7.28
N GLY A 148 -12.68 5.36 6.49
CA GLY A 148 -13.83 4.73 5.85
C GLY A 148 -15.10 4.70 6.71
N PHE A 149 -15.16 5.50 7.79
CA PHE A 149 -16.35 5.61 8.63
C PHE A 149 -17.31 6.67 8.07
N GLU A 150 -18.60 6.34 8.06
CA GLU A 150 -19.66 7.33 7.87
C GLU A 150 -19.88 8.12 9.16
N VAL A 151 -19.73 9.43 9.11
CA VAL A 151 -19.98 10.27 10.28
C VAL A 151 -21.37 10.89 10.16
N VAL A 152 -22.29 10.37 10.94
CA VAL A 152 -23.69 10.85 11.01
C VAL A 152 -23.74 12.11 11.87
N TYR A 153 -24.12 13.22 11.23
CA TYR A 153 -24.23 14.53 11.86
C TYR A 153 -25.68 15.03 11.81
N PRO A 154 -26.51 14.70 12.78
CA PRO A 154 -27.93 15.09 12.78
C PRO A 154 -28.19 16.56 13.18
N GLY A 155 -27.16 17.30 13.51
CA GLY A 155 -27.29 18.65 14.02
C GLY A 155 -27.00 18.76 15.50
N GLY A 156 -27.57 19.75 16.17
CA GLY A 156 -27.46 19.94 17.63
C GLY A 156 -28.73 19.45 18.34
N PHE A 157 -28.53 18.74 19.45
CA PHE A 157 -29.62 18.31 20.34
C PHE A 157 -29.76 19.26 21.52
N SER A 158 -31.00 19.43 22.02
CA SER A 158 -31.25 20.25 23.22
C SER A 158 -30.69 19.57 24.46
N ASP A 159 -30.85 18.27 24.59
CA ASP A 159 -30.40 17.48 25.73
C ASP A 159 -30.01 16.05 25.32
N GLN A 160 -29.63 15.23 26.30
CA GLN A 160 -29.17 13.87 26.09
C GLN A 160 -30.31 12.90 25.73
N GLU A 161 -31.53 13.18 26.18
CA GLU A 161 -32.69 12.33 25.90
C GLU A 161 -33.11 12.45 24.44
N ASP A 162 -33.09 13.66 23.87
CA ASP A 162 -33.34 13.91 22.45
C ASP A 162 -32.30 13.23 21.58
N ALA A 163 -31.03 13.27 22.00
CA ALA A 163 -29.96 12.58 21.29
C ALA A 163 -30.11 11.05 21.33
N ALA A 164 -30.52 10.48 22.46
CA ALA A 164 -30.75 9.05 22.62
C ALA A 164 -31.93 8.52 21.77
N LYS A 165 -32.96 9.34 21.55
CA LYS A 165 -34.08 8.99 20.66
C LYS A 165 -33.72 9.00 19.18
N ALA A 166 -32.69 9.77 18.81
CA ALA A 166 -32.23 9.92 17.43
C ALA A 166 -31.17 8.87 17.02
N PHE A 167 -30.63 8.14 17.98
CA PHE A 167 -29.68 7.04 17.78
C PHE A 167 -30.39 5.71 17.49
#